data_941bae4e40812bd57b50295f15130691
#
_entry.id   941bae4e40812bd57b50295f15130691
#
_cell.length_a   1.000
_cell.length_b   1.000
_cell.length_c   1.000
_cell.angle_alpha   90.00
_cell.angle_beta   90.00
_cell.angle_gamma   90.00
#
_symmetry.space_group_name_H-M   'P 1'
#
loop_
_entity.id
_entity.type
_entity.pdbx_description
1 polymer ?
#
loop_
_entity_poly.entity_id
_entity_poly.type
_entity_poly.pdbx_seq_one_letter_code
_entity_poly.pdbx_strand_id
1 'polypeptide(L)'
;MAIIKPFKAYRPRREIVSEVAALPYDVYNREEAKKAVEGKPLSFLRIDRAETAFDDSVDTYAPCVYEKAKELLDGMIERGDYVEDAAPMYYLYELVMDGRSQTGIVACASIEDYESGVIMKHENTREDKEIDRITHVDTCNAQTGPIFLAYRAQAAIDAIVTKIKARPAENDFVSEDGITHRVWLVTDAADIAAIEHAFSEMSQIYIADGHHRAASAVKVGIKRRNANPNHTGEEEYNYFLSVLFPHDQLKILPYNRVVRDLNGYTAETYMEAIKTDFEVESVADAYQPEEKATFGMYLDGAWYKLRAKSHILSEDPVDGLDVSILQDHLLAPVLGIEDPRTDKRIDFIGGIRGLSELERRADSDMKLAFSMYPTSIEELFAVADAKRLMPPKSTWFEPKLRSGIFIHKL
;
A
#
# COMPACT_ATOMS: atom_id res chain seq x y z
N MET A 1 15.25 -10.56 -14.85
CA MET A 1 14.02 -11.07 -15.46
C MET A 1 13.10 -11.42 -14.31
N ALA A 2 11.88 -10.92 -14.31
CA ALA A 2 10.98 -11.08 -13.17
C ALA A 2 10.36 -12.49 -13.15
N ILE A 3 10.36 -13.13 -11.99
CA ILE A 3 9.83 -14.48 -11.79
C ILE A 3 8.53 -14.39 -10.98
N ILE A 4 7.43 -14.80 -11.59
CA ILE A 4 6.15 -15.01 -10.91
C ILE A 4 5.70 -16.45 -11.13
N LYS A 5 5.00 -17.03 -10.13
CA LYS A 5 4.45 -18.38 -10.22
C LYS A 5 2.95 -18.41 -10.00
N PRO A 6 2.23 -19.29 -10.72
CA PRO A 6 0.87 -19.65 -10.35
C PRO A 6 0.91 -20.43 -9.02
N PHE A 7 -0.14 -20.34 -8.23
CA PHE A 7 -0.21 -21.00 -6.93
C PHE A 7 -1.61 -21.52 -6.63
N LYS A 8 -1.74 -22.40 -5.63
CA LYS A 8 -3.01 -22.83 -5.10
C LYS A 8 -3.43 -21.91 -3.98
N ALA A 9 -4.35 -20.98 -4.27
CA ALA A 9 -4.86 -20.12 -3.21
C ALA A 9 -5.85 -20.87 -2.31
N TYR A 10 -5.82 -20.55 -1.01
CA TYR A 10 -7.00 -20.72 -0.19
C TYR A 10 -7.88 -19.49 -0.40
N ARG A 11 -9.11 -19.71 -0.88
CA ARG A 11 -10.08 -18.64 -1.16
C ARG A 11 -11.35 -18.84 -0.35
N PRO A 12 -12.00 -17.76 0.12
CA PRO A 12 -13.29 -17.89 0.78
C PRO A 12 -14.32 -18.40 -0.22
N ARG A 13 -15.29 -19.17 0.28
CA ARG A 13 -16.44 -19.58 -0.56
C ARG A 13 -17.12 -18.35 -1.13
N ARG A 14 -17.66 -18.49 -2.34
CA ARG A 14 -18.25 -17.40 -3.11
C ARG A 14 -19.32 -16.63 -2.32
N GLU A 15 -20.12 -17.33 -1.52
CA GLU A 15 -21.24 -16.76 -0.77
C GLU A 15 -20.82 -15.82 0.35
N ILE A 16 -19.60 -15.98 0.87
CA ILE A 16 -19.11 -15.22 2.02
C ILE A 16 -17.94 -14.28 1.71
N VAL A 17 -17.46 -14.24 0.47
CA VAL A 17 -16.27 -13.46 0.11
C VAL A 17 -16.39 -11.97 0.49
N SER A 18 -17.57 -11.38 0.34
CA SER A 18 -17.85 -9.98 0.69
C SER A 18 -17.79 -9.71 2.20
N GLU A 19 -18.11 -10.73 3.02
CA GLU A 19 -18.04 -10.62 4.48
C GLU A 19 -16.61 -10.85 5.01
N VAL A 20 -15.82 -11.61 4.24
CA VAL A 20 -14.43 -11.94 4.57
C VAL A 20 -13.49 -10.80 4.18
N ALA A 21 -13.64 -10.26 2.97
CA ALA A 21 -12.72 -9.26 2.40
C ALA A 21 -12.58 -8.03 3.31
N ALA A 22 -11.36 -7.74 3.75
CA ALA A 22 -11.08 -6.64 4.67
C ALA A 22 -10.00 -5.69 4.13
N LEU A 23 -10.05 -4.43 4.54
CA LEU A 23 -8.96 -3.49 4.30
C LEU A 23 -7.67 -3.98 4.97
N PRO A 24 -6.48 -3.60 4.46
CA PRO A 24 -5.21 -3.99 5.05
C PRO A 24 -5.09 -3.57 6.53
N TYR A 25 -4.35 -4.35 7.29
CA TYR A 25 -4.20 -4.19 8.75
C TYR A 25 -3.71 -2.79 9.19
N ASP A 26 -2.95 -2.11 8.35
CA ASP A 26 -2.29 -0.82 8.61
C ASP A 26 -3.18 0.40 8.35
N VAL A 27 -4.39 0.19 7.82
CA VAL A 27 -5.39 1.25 7.64
C VAL A 27 -6.04 1.67 8.97
N TYR A 28 -6.02 0.81 9.99
CA TYR A 28 -6.70 1.00 11.26
C TYR A 28 -5.73 1.14 12.43
N ASN A 29 -6.02 2.04 13.36
CA ASN A 29 -5.49 1.94 14.71
C ASN A 29 -6.24 0.85 15.50
N ARG A 30 -5.85 0.58 16.76
CA ARG A 30 -6.43 -0.51 17.57
C ARG A 30 -7.93 -0.33 17.83
N GLU A 31 -8.33 0.88 18.21
CA GLU A 31 -9.74 1.20 18.51
C GLU A 31 -10.61 1.09 17.25
N GLU A 32 -10.13 1.65 16.15
CA GLU A 32 -10.79 1.55 14.85
C GLU A 32 -10.94 0.10 14.40
N ALA A 33 -9.89 -0.72 14.57
CA ALA A 33 -9.93 -2.15 14.23
C ALA A 33 -10.98 -2.91 15.06
N LYS A 34 -11.06 -2.67 16.37
CA LYS A 34 -12.09 -3.27 17.23
C LYS A 34 -13.50 -2.93 16.75
N LYS A 35 -13.73 -1.66 16.45
CA LYS A 35 -15.02 -1.19 15.93
C LYS A 35 -15.35 -1.78 14.56
N ALA A 36 -14.34 -1.90 13.69
CA ALA A 36 -14.51 -2.43 12.34
C ALA A 36 -14.88 -3.93 12.29
N VAL A 37 -14.50 -4.71 13.31
CA VAL A 37 -14.81 -6.16 13.40
C VAL A 37 -16.07 -6.46 14.22
N GLU A 38 -16.68 -5.46 14.87
CA GLU A 38 -17.86 -5.64 15.68
C GLU A 38 -19.04 -6.14 14.85
N GLY A 39 -19.65 -7.26 15.26
CA GLY A 39 -20.72 -7.91 14.52
C GLY A 39 -20.31 -8.60 13.21
N LYS A 40 -19.01 -8.64 12.89
CA LYS A 40 -18.49 -9.23 11.65
C LYS A 40 -17.62 -10.47 11.93
N PRO A 41 -18.22 -11.62 12.24
CA PRO A 41 -17.48 -12.83 12.67
C PRO A 41 -16.56 -13.42 11.58
N LEU A 42 -16.86 -13.16 10.30
CA LEU A 42 -16.09 -13.66 9.15
C LEU A 42 -15.03 -12.68 8.65
N SER A 43 -15.04 -11.42 9.11
CA SER A 43 -14.09 -10.40 8.64
C SER A 43 -12.65 -10.84 8.83
N PHE A 44 -11.87 -10.80 7.74
CA PHE A 44 -10.45 -11.16 7.76
C PHE A 44 -9.60 -10.23 8.63
N LEU A 45 -10.07 -9.01 8.90
CA LEU A 45 -9.41 -8.09 9.83
C LEU A 45 -9.23 -8.71 11.22
N ARG A 46 -10.08 -9.65 11.65
CA ARG A 46 -9.93 -10.38 12.91
C ARG A 46 -8.70 -11.31 12.94
N ILE A 47 -8.18 -11.67 11.78
CA ILE A 47 -6.95 -12.45 11.62
C ILE A 47 -5.76 -11.51 11.52
N ASP A 48 -5.83 -10.50 10.65
CA ASP A 48 -4.76 -9.53 10.45
C ASP A 48 -4.52 -8.62 11.68
N ARG A 49 -5.57 -8.39 12.49
CA ARG A 49 -5.60 -7.59 13.74
C ARG A 49 -6.20 -8.42 14.89
N ALA A 50 -5.56 -9.58 15.18
CA ALA A 50 -6.10 -10.54 16.14
C ALA A 50 -6.13 -10.04 17.59
N GLU A 51 -5.42 -8.94 17.91
CA GLU A 51 -5.55 -8.25 19.19
C GLU A 51 -6.95 -7.70 19.45
N THR A 52 -7.79 -7.59 18.41
CA THR A 52 -9.21 -7.20 18.57
C THR A 52 -10.02 -8.20 19.37
N ALA A 53 -9.54 -9.43 19.52
CA ALA A 53 -10.16 -10.48 20.32
C ALA A 53 -9.82 -10.38 21.83
N PHE A 54 -8.94 -9.46 22.23
CA PHE A 54 -8.43 -9.37 23.60
C PHE A 54 -8.79 -8.03 24.25
N ASP A 55 -8.68 -8.01 25.57
CA ASP A 55 -8.76 -6.78 26.36
C ASP A 55 -7.62 -5.82 25.99
N ASP A 56 -7.82 -4.49 26.21
CA ASP A 56 -6.85 -3.46 25.85
C ASP A 56 -5.54 -3.51 26.63
N SER A 57 -5.52 -4.22 27.77
CA SER A 57 -4.32 -4.48 28.56
C SER A 57 -3.34 -5.46 27.90
N VAL A 58 -3.82 -6.26 26.95
CA VAL A 58 -2.96 -7.18 26.19
C VAL A 58 -2.18 -6.40 25.14
N ASP A 59 -0.84 -6.57 25.14
CA ASP A 59 0.01 -5.95 24.14
C ASP A 59 -0.35 -6.46 22.74
N THR A 60 -0.47 -5.55 21.77
CA THR A 60 -0.78 -5.85 20.35
C THR A 60 0.20 -6.86 19.76
N TYR A 61 1.43 -6.90 20.26
CA TYR A 61 2.52 -7.75 19.77
C TYR A 61 2.79 -8.96 20.69
N ALA A 62 1.89 -9.26 21.62
CA ALA A 62 2.04 -10.43 22.49
C ALA A 62 1.93 -11.74 21.69
N PRO A 63 2.68 -12.80 22.05
CA PRO A 63 2.63 -14.09 21.36
C PRO A 63 1.21 -14.67 21.19
N CYS A 64 0.36 -14.54 22.21
CA CYS A 64 -1.02 -15.01 22.17
C CYS A 64 -1.87 -14.34 21.07
N VAL A 65 -1.51 -13.14 20.61
CA VAL A 65 -2.19 -12.45 19.51
C VAL A 65 -1.93 -13.19 18.19
N TYR A 66 -0.70 -13.57 17.93
CA TYR A 66 -0.33 -14.33 16.72
C TYR A 66 -0.88 -15.77 16.76
N GLU A 67 -0.89 -16.41 17.93
CA GLU A 67 -1.54 -17.71 18.12
C GLU A 67 -3.03 -17.62 17.84
N LYS A 68 -3.68 -16.53 18.24
CA LYS A 68 -5.09 -16.26 17.94
C LYS A 68 -5.33 -16.04 16.46
N ALA A 69 -4.46 -15.32 15.77
CA ALA A 69 -4.54 -15.16 14.31
C ALA A 69 -4.51 -16.53 13.60
N LYS A 70 -3.58 -17.41 14.01
CA LYS A 70 -3.47 -18.79 13.51
C LYS A 70 -4.72 -19.60 13.81
N GLU A 71 -5.20 -19.59 15.05
CA GLU A 71 -6.43 -20.29 15.48
C GLU A 71 -7.63 -19.88 14.61
N LEU A 72 -7.80 -18.58 14.38
CA LEU A 72 -8.91 -18.06 13.58
C LEU A 72 -8.80 -18.50 12.12
N LEU A 73 -7.60 -18.43 11.51
CA LEU A 73 -7.37 -18.84 10.13
C LEU A 73 -7.60 -20.34 9.95
N ASP A 74 -6.99 -21.16 10.81
CA ASP A 74 -7.12 -22.61 10.76
C ASP A 74 -8.59 -23.03 10.99
N GLY A 75 -9.27 -22.40 11.93
CA GLY A 75 -10.70 -22.63 12.17
C GLY A 75 -11.60 -22.30 10.98
N MET A 76 -11.30 -21.23 10.21
CA MET A 76 -12.03 -20.94 8.98
C MET A 76 -11.76 -21.99 7.89
N ILE A 77 -10.53 -22.50 7.80
CA ILE A 77 -10.18 -23.58 6.86
C ILE A 77 -10.90 -24.90 7.26
N GLU A 78 -10.86 -25.26 8.53
CA GLU A 78 -11.49 -26.50 9.06
C GLU A 78 -13.01 -26.49 8.88
N ARG A 79 -13.68 -25.35 9.00
CA ARG A 79 -15.11 -25.22 8.73
C ARG A 79 -15.46 -25.20 7.25
N GLY A 80 -14.46 -25.14 6.37
CA GLY A 80 -14.65 -25.01 4.92
C GLY A 80 -15.11 -23.61 4.49
N ASP A 81 -14.90 -22.57 5.32
CA ASP A 81 -15.08 -21.18 4.93
C ASP A 81 -14.06 -20.79 3.87
N TYR A 82 -12.83 -21.31 3.97
CA TYR A 82 -11.78 -21.30 2.96
C TYR A 82 -11.61 -22.66 2.31
N VAL A 83 -11.45 -22.66 0.99
CA VAL A 83 -11.22 -23.85 0.18
C VAL A 83 -9.94 -23.68 -0.61
N GLU A 84 -9.08 -24.70 -0.61
CA GLU A 84 -7.88 -24.74 -1.44
C GLU A 84 -8.25 -25.03 -2.91
N ASP A 85 -7.69 -24.28 -3.83
CA ASP A 85 -7.86 -24.54 -5.26
C ASP A 85 -7.19 -25.85 -5.68
N ALA A 86 -7.83 -26.58 -6.60
CA ALA A 86 -7.41 -27.92 -6.99
C ALA A 86 -6.04 -27.97 -7.69
N ALA A 87 -5.66 -26.89 -8.40
CA ALA A 87 -4.42 -26.78 -9.15
C ALA A 87 -3.82 -25.37 -9.02
N PRO A 88 -2.50 -25.25 -9.20
CA PRO A 88 -1.87 -23.92 -9.30
C PRO A 88 -2.42 -23.14 -10.50
N MET A 89 -2.76 -21.86 -10.30
CA MET A 89 -3.25 -20.98 -11.34
C MET A 89 -2.92 -19.52 -11.00
N TYR A 90 -3.05 -18.64 -11.98
CA TYR A 90 -3.13 -17.20 -11.74
C TYR A 90 -4.58 -16.79 -11.54
N TYR A 91 -4.75 -15.61 -10.97
CA TYR A 91 -6.08 -14.99 -10.86
C TYR A 91 -6.01 -13.57 -11.41
N LEU A 92 -7.12 -13.07 -11.93
CA LEU A 92 -7.28 -11.64 -12.16
C LEU A 92 -8.08 -11.06 -11.01
N TYR A 93 -7.63 -9.95 -10.49
CA TYR A 93 -8.32 -9.20 -9.47
C TYR A 93 -8.54 -7.77 -9.93
N GLU A 94 -9.81 -7.43 -10.18
CA GLU A 94 -10.25 -6.11 -10.57
C GLU A 94 -10.83 -5.36 -9.37
N LEU A 95 -10.44 -4.09 -9.25
CA LEU A 95 -11.05 -3.12 -8.35
C LEU A 95 -11.61 -1.98 -9.19
N VAL A 96 -12.87 -1.57 -8.92
CA VAL A 96 -13.49 -0.42 -9.57
C VAL A 96 -13.86 0.62 -8.52
N MET A 97 -13.29 1.82 -8.63
CA MET A 97 -13.53 2.96 -7.77
C MET A 97 -13.90 4.17 -8.63
N ASP A 98 -15.02 4.82 -8.34
CA ASP A 98 -15.51 5.99 -9.07
C ASP A 98 -15.58 5.78 -10.59
N GLY A 99 -15.99 4.58 -11.02
CA GLY A 99 -16.07 4.19 -12.43
C GLY A 99 -14.73 3.84 -13.09
N ARG A 100 -13.60 3.99 -12.39
CA ARG A 100 -12.26 3.65 -12.88
C ARG A 100 -11.90 2.23 -12.45
N SER A 101 -11.59 1.39 -13.43
CA SER A 101 -11.16 0.01 -13.23
C SER A 101 -9.62 -0.09 -13.22
N GLN A 102 -9.10 -0.90 -12.31
CA GLN A 102 -7.73 -1.42 -12.36
C GLN A 102 -7.77 -2.94 -12.18
N THR A 103 -7.05 -3.68 -13.02
CA THR A 103 -7.04 -5.14 -13.02
C THR A 103 -5.60 -5.64 -12.89
N GLY A 104 -5.32 -6.39 -11.82
CA GLY A 104 -4.01 -6.99 -11.59
C GLY A 104 -4.02 -8.50 -11.71
N ILE A 105 -2.84 -9.07 -11.95
CA ILE A 105 -2.60 -10.50 -11.91
C ILE A 105 -2.20 -10.88 -10.49
N VAL A 106 -2.95 -11.81 -9.88
CA VAL A 106 -2.59 -12.38 -8.59
C VAL A 106 -1.67 -13.56 -8.82
N ALA A 107 -0.49 -13.50 -8.21
CA ALA A 107 0.59 -14.45 -8.39
C ALA A 107 1.49 -14.50 -7.14
N CYS A 108 2.38 -15.47 -7.10
CA CYS A 108 3.47 -15.48 -6.14
C CYS A 108 4.77 -15.01 -6.80
N ALA A 109 5.32 -13.89 -6.32
CA ALA A 109 6.56 -13.29 -6.82
C ALA A 109 7.77 -13.83 -6.06
N SER A 110 8.92 -13.96 -6.72
CA SER A 110 10.15 -14.54 -6.15
C SER A 110 10.78 -13.65 -5.08
N ILE A 111 11.15 -14.25 -3.92
CA ILE A 111 11.96 -13.55 -2.90
C ILE A 111 13.36 -13.23 -3.43
N GLU A 112 13.90 -14.04 -4.35
CA GLU A 112 15.21 -13.81 -4.95
C GLU A 112 15.22 -12.57 -5.85
N ASP A 113 14.12 -12.30 -6.54
CA ASP A 113 13.95 -11.07 -7.32
C ASP A 113 13.92 -9.82 -6.43
N TYR A 114 13.40 -9.93 -5.21
CA TYR A 114 13.48 -8.85 -4.22
C TYR A 114 14.92 -8.65 -3.74
N GLU A 115 15.68 -9.71 -3.44
CA GLU A 115 17.07 -9.65 -3.00
C GLU A 115 18.01 -9.13 -4.11
N SER A 116 17.81 -9.56 -5.34
CA SER A 116 18.62 -9.14 -6.49
C SER A 116 18.26 -7.75 -7.04
N GLY A 117 17.14 -7.16 -6.61
CA GLY A 117 16.69 -5.87 -7.08
C GLY A 117 15.99 -5.90 -8.44
N VAL A 118 15.44 -7.03 -8.85
CA VAL A 118 14.46 -7.13 -9.94
C VAL A 118 13.12 -6.57 -9.48
N ILE A 119 12.74 -6.85 -8.22
CA ILE A 119 11.62 -6.18 -7.55
C ILE A 119 12.16 -4.93 -6.86
N MET A 120 11.89 -3.79 -7.46
CA MET A 120 12.40 -2.49 -7.05
C MET A 120 11.57 -1.93 -5.90
N LYS A 121 12.24 -1.34 -4.91
CA LYS A 121 11.63 -0.66 -3.78
C LYS A 121 11.93 0.84 -3.82
N HIS A 122 11.03 1.63 -3.30
CA HIS A 122 11.17 3.09 -3.22
C HIS A 122 10.99 3.66 -1.81
N GLU A 123 10.75 2.79 -0.80
CA GLU A 123 10.57 3.20 0.59
C GLU A 123 11.33 2.26 1.54
N ASN A 124 11.88 2.81 2.62
CA ASN A 124 12.46 2.03 3.72
C ASN A 124 11.36 1.49 4.63
N THR A 125 11.60 0.30 5.14
CA THR A 125 10.74 -0.34 6.12
C THR A 125 11.21 -0.04 7.55
N ARG A 126 10.26 -0.10 8.50
CA ARG A 126 10.54 0.05 9.93
C ARG A 126 10.66 -1.32 10.57
N GLU A 127 11.70 -1.51 11.38
CA GLU A 127 12.03 -2.80 12.00
C GLU A 127 10.90 -3.33 12.89
N ASP A 128 10.25 -2.46 13.68
CA ASP A 128 9.12 -2.85 14.54
C ASP A 128 7.94 -3.44 13.74
N LYS A 129 7.65 -2.86 12.59
CA LYS A 129 6.58 -3.34 11.69
C LYS A 129 6.97 -4.61 10.94
N GLU A 130 8.24 -4.74 10.59
CA GLU A 130 8.73 -5.98 9.98
C GLU A 130 8.66 -7.16 10.95
N ILE A 131 9.13 -6.99 12.20
CA ILE A 131 9.08 -8.03 13.23
C ILE A 131 7.64 -8.50 13.45
N ASP A 132 6.70 -7.59 13.55
CA ASP A 132 5.28 -7.88 13.66
C ASP A 132 4.80 -8.78 12.51
N ARG A 133 5.04 -8.37 11.26
CA ARG A 133 4.58 -9.13 10.09
C ARG A 133 5.34 -10.44 9.90
N ILE A 134 6.64 -10.50 10.21
CA ILE A 134 7.41 -11.76 10.22
C ILE A 134 6.77 -12.75 11.17
N THR A 135 6.47 -12.32 12.41
CA THR A 135 5.87 -13.18 13.43
C THR A 135 4.49 -13.67 12.98
N HIS A 136 3.67 -12.78 12.41
CA HIS A 136 2.34 -13.11 11.91
C HIS A 136 2.41 -14.16 10.78
N VAL A 137 3.21 -13.91 9.74
CA VAL A 137 3.36 -14.83 8.59
C VAL A 137 3.90 -16.18 9.04
N ASP A 138 4.93 -16.20 9.89
CA ASP A 138 5.57 -17.44 10.33
C ASP A 138 4.65 -18.26 11.24
N THR A 139 3.89 -17.61 12.13
CA THR A 139 2.93 -18.30 13.03
C THR A 139 1.71 -18.83 12.26
N CYS A 140 1.12 -18.03 11.36
CA CYS A 140 -0.01 -18.44 10.54
C CYS A 140 0.38 -19.46 9.45
N ASN A 141 1.67 -19.64 9.20
CA ASN A 141 2.21 -20.40 8.08
C ASN A 141 1.53 -20.00 6.75
N ALA A 142 1.33 -18.70 6.57
CA ALA A 142 0.58 -18.16 5.44
C ALA A 142 0.88 -16.68 5.22
N GLN A 143 0.78 -16.26 3.99
CA GLN A 143 0.71 -14.87 3.59
C GLN A 143 -0.76 -14.50 3.36
N THR A 144 -1.26 -13.55 4.13
CA THR A 144 -2.67 -13.25 4.29
C THR A 144 -3.11 -11.97 3.57
N GLY A 145 -2.18 -11.09 3.28
CA GLY A 145 -2.42 -9.82 2.58
C GLY A 145 -1.50 -9.68 1.36
N PRO A 146 -2.05 -9.54 0.16
CA PRO A 146 -1.23 -9.44 -1.05
C PRO A 146 -0.39 -8.17 -1.06
N ILE A 147 0.81 -8.29 -1.63
CA ILE A 147 1.70 -7.16 -1.89
C ILE A 147 1.29 -6.53 -3.21
N PHE A 148 1.20 -5.22 -3.24
CA PHE A 148 0.82 -4.47 -4.42
C PHE A 148 2.07 -4.17 -5.24
N LEU A 149 2.22 -4.86 -6.38
CA LEU A 149 3.30 -4.64 -7.34
C LEU A 149 2.78 -3.91 -8.58
N ALA A 150 3.66 -3.16 -9.22
CA ALA A 150 3.42 -2.49 -10.50
C ALA A 150 4.43 -2.96 -11.53
N TYR A 151 4.02 -3.00 -12.80
CA TYR A 151 4.90 -3.24 -13.93
C TYR A 151 4.59 -2.28 -15.09
N ARG A 152 5.57 -2.05 -15.96
CA ARG A 152 5.34 -1.27 -17.19
C ARG A 152 4.42 -2.05 -18.12
N ALA A 153 3.28 -1.46 -18.48
CA ALA A 153 2.20 -2.12 -19.26
C ALA A 153 2.75 -2.87 -20.48
N GLN A 154 2.16 -4.03 -20.72
CA GLN A 154 2.55 -4.95 -21.80
C GLN A 154 1.31 -5.38 -22.58
N ALA A 155 1.25 -5.04 -23.87
CA ALA A 155 0.10 -5.34 -24.73
C ALA A 155 -0.26 -6.84 -24.76
N ALA A 156 0.73 -7.72 -24.62
CA ALA A 156 0.51 -9.17 -24.57
C ALA A 156 -0.28 -9.58 -23.33
N ILE A 157 0.00 -9.00 -22.16
CA ILE A 157 -0.72 -9.24 -20.93
C ILE A 157 -2.13 -8.62 -21.01
N ASP A 158 -2.25 -7.42 -21.55
CA ASP A 158 -3.54 -6.72 -21.69
C ASP A 158 -4.52 -7.52 -22.56
N ALA A 159 -4.02 -8.15 -23.62
CA ALA A 159 -4.82 -9.02 -24.49
C ALA A 159 -5.35 -10.26 -23.73
N ILE A 160 -4.51 -10.89 -22.90
CA ILE A 160 -4.91 -12.04 -22.06
C ILE A 160 -5.94 -11.60 -21.01
N VAL A 161 -5.69 -10.49 -20.31
CA VAL A 161 -6.62 -9.93 -19.33
C VAL A 161 -7.98 -9.63 -19.97
N THR A 162 -8.00 -8.98 -21.12
CA THR A 162 -9.22 -8.68 -21.88
C THR A 162 -9.99 -9.95 -22.25
N LYS A 163 -9.30 -10.96 -22.77
CA LYS A 163 -9.88 -12.27 -23.12
C LYS A 163 -10.55 -12.93 -21.90
N ILE A 164 -9.90 -12.90 -20.75
CA ILE A 164 -10.38 -13.55 -19.53
C ILE A 164 -11.57 -12.78 -18.95
N LYS A 165 -11.52 -11.47 -18.90
CA LYS A 165 -12.61 -10.61 -18.38
C LYS A 165 -13.89 -10.66 -19.23
N ALA A 166 -13.83 -11.15 -20.46
CA ALA A 166 -15.01 -11.40 -21.27
C ALA A 166 -15.89 -12.57 -20.74
N ARG A 167 -15.38 -13.36 -19.78
CA ARG A 167 -16.11 -14.44 -19.10
C ARG A 167 -16.80 -13.90 -17.84
N PRO A 168 -17.83 -14.57 -17.31
CA PRO A 168 -18.36 -14.26 -15.97
C PRO A 168 -17.26 -14.35 -14.90
N ALA A 169 -17.28 -13.41 -13.97
CA ALA A 169 -16.38 -13.42 -12.85
C ALA A 169 -16.71 -14.56 -11.86
N GLU A 170 -15.71 -15.14 -11.26
CA GLU A 170 -15.85 -16.11 -10.15
C GLU A 170 -16.46 -15.42 -8.91
N ASN A 171 -15.95 -14.24 -8.58
CA ASN A 171 -16.51 -13.38 -7.54
C ASN A 171 -16.83 -12.01 -8.15
N ASP A 172 -17.96 -11.42 -7.76
CA ASP A 172 -18.36 -10.05 -8.09
C ASP A 172 -19.15 -9.49 -6.91
N PHE A 173 -18.58 -8.52 -6.20
CA PHE A 173 -19.23 -7.92 -5.03
C PHE A 173 -18.77 -6.47 -4.84
N VAL A 174 -19.56 -5.72 -4.07
CA VAL A 174 -19.23 -4.34 -3.68
C VAL A 174 -18.97 -4.32 -2.17
N SER A 175 -17.85 -3.74 -1.77
CA SER A 175 -17.51 -3.53 -0.34
C SER A 175 -18.22 -2.29 0.24
N GLU A 176 -18.23 -2.16 1.57
CA GLU A 176 -18.93 -1.08 2.27
C GLU A 176 -18.49 0.34 1.86
N ASP A 177 -17.25 0.49 1.40
CA ASP A 177 -16.70 1.75 0.90
C ASP A 177 -17.01 2.00 -0.59
N GLY A 178 -17.91 1.20 -1.19
CA GLY A 178 -18.40 1.38 -2.56
C GLY A 178 -17.46 0.86 -3.66
N ILE A 179 -16.36 0.20 -3.30
CA ILE A 179 -15.44 -0.39 -4.26
C ILE A 179 -16.01 -1.71 -4.77
N THR A 180 -16.05 -1.87 -6.11
CA THR A 180 -16.40 -3.15 -6.74
C THR A 180 -15.15 -4.03 -6.84
N HIS A 181 -15.31 -5.29 -6.46
CA HIS A 181 -14.27 -6.31 -6.52
C HIS A 181 -14.72 -7.46 -7.41
N ARG A 182 -13.87 -7.84 -8.39
CA ARG A 182 -14.12 -8.99 -9.26
C ARG A 182 -12.88 -9.86 -9.34
N VAL A 183 -13.10 -11.17 -9.36
CA VAL A 183 -12.05 -12.18 -9.49
C VAL A 183 -12.36 -13.09 -10.66
N TRP A 184 -11.36 -13.43 -11.46
CA TRP A 184 -11.42 -14.47 -12.48
C TRP A 184 -10.28 -15.46 -12.28
N LEU A 185 -10.53 -16.72 -12.63
CA LEU A 185 -9.56 -17.79 -12.61
C LEU A 185 -8.85 -17.90 -13.97
N VAL A 186 -7.53 -17.97 -13.95
CA VAL A 186 -6.69 -18.19 -15.14
C VAL A 186 -6.24 -19.64 -15.13
N THR A 187 -7.02 -20.50 -15.74
CA THR A 187 -6.81 -21.97 -15.72
C THR A 187 -6.29 -22.54 -17.04
N ASP A 188 -6.31 -21.75 -18.11
CA ASP A 188 -5.82 -22.20 -19.43
C ASP A 188 -4.28 -22.23 -19.43
N ALA A 189 -3.70 -23.36 -19.74
CA ALA A 189 -2.26 -23.56 -19.70
C ALA A 189 -1.50 -22.64 -20.68
N ALA A 190 -2.10 -22.29 -21.81
CA ALA A 190 -1.48 -21.38 -22.76
C ALA A 190 -1.49 -19.93 -22.24
N ASP A 191 -2.56 -19.51 -21.56
CA ASP A 191 -2.61 -18.19 -20.93
C ASP A 191 -1.62 -18.11 -19.75
N ILE A 192 -1.50 -19.16 -18.94
CA ILE A 192 -0.51 -19.26 -17.85
C ILE A 192 0.90 -19.12 -18.41
N ALA A 193 1.27 -19.93 -19.39
CA ALA A 193 2.61 -19.89 -19.99
C ALA A 193 2.91 -18.54 -20.66
N ALA A 194 1.92 -17.90 -21.28
CA ALA A 194 2.09 -16.59 -21.91
C ALA A 194 2.30 -15.48 -20.87
N ILE A 195 1.62 -15.53 -19.72
CA ILE A 195 1.86 -14.61 -18.59
C ILE A 195 3.27 -14.81 -18.03
N GLU A 196 3.68 -16.04 -17.73
CA GLU A 196 5.03 -16.37 -17.25
C GLU A 196 6.10 -15.85 -18.21
N HIS A 197 5.93 -16.10 -19.51
CA HIS A 197 6.85 -15.63 -20.54
C HIS A 197 6.92 -14.11 -20.56
N ALA A 198 5.80 -13.41 -20.56
CA ALA A 198 5.77 -11.95 -20.59
C ALA A 198 6.49 -11.32 -19.38
N PHE A 199 6.32 -11.89 -18.17
CA PHE A 199 7.04 -11.41 -16.98
C PHE A 199 8.54 -11.78 -17.03
N SER A 200 8.89 -12.92 -17.60
CA SER A 200 10.30 -13.30 -17.75
C SER A 200 11.09 -12.36 -18.64
N GLU A 201 10.44 -11.60 -19.54
CA GLU A 201 11.09 -10.57 -20.36
C GLU A 201 11.24 -9.21 -19.63
N MET A 202 10.59 -9.03 -18.47
CA MET A 202 10.70 -7.79 -17.70
C MET A 202 11.98 -7.80 -16.88
N SER A 203 12.80 -6.77 -17.02
CA SER A 203 14.00 -6.59 -16.20
C SER A 203 13.69 -6.11 -14.79
N GLN A 204 12.56 -5.45 -14.60
CA GLN A 204 12.18 -4.81 -13.34
C GLN A 204 10.65 -4.79 -13.17
N ILE A 205 10.21 -5.00 -11.93
CA ILE A 205 8.87 -4.71 -11.42
C ILE A 205 9.02 -3.92 -10.12
N TYR A 206 7.95 -3.28 -9.64
CA TYR A 206 8.06 -2.25 -8.59
C TYR A 206 7.08 -2.53 -7.48
N ILE A 207 7.49 -2.35 -6.22
CA ILE A 207 6.56 -2.35 -5.11
C ILE A 207 5.81 -1.01 -5.14
N ALA A 208 4.49 -1.07 -5.32
CA ALA A 208 3.62 0.10 -5.23
C ALA A 208 3.18 0.35 -3.78
N ASP A 209 2.70 -0.70 -3.09
CA ASP A 209 2.30 -0.64 -1.68
C ASP A 209 2.60 -1.98 -0.98
N GLY A 210 2.83 -1.93 0.34
CA GLY A 210 3.13 -3.12 1.15
C GLY A 210 4.61 -3.44 1.30
N HIS A 211 5.50 -2.45 1.37
CA HIS A 211 6.94 -2.65 1.59
C HIS A 211 7.24 -3.49 2.84
N HIS A 212 6.54 -3.26 3.96
CA HIS A 212 6.69 -4.07 5.18
C HIS A 212 6.26 -5.52 4.96
N ARG A 213 5.17 -5.76 4.23
CA ARG A 213 4.71 -7.12 3.88
C ARG A 213 5.73 -7.83 3.00
N ALA A 214 6.28 -7.15 1.99
CA ALA A 214 7.31 -7.71 1.11
C ALA A 214 8.59 -8.06 1.89
N ALA A 215 9.14 -7.12 2.66
CA ALA A 215 10.34 -7.35 3.47
C ALA A 215 10.16 -8.50 4.46
N SER A 216 8.98 -8.59 5.10
CA SER A 216 8.68 -9.66 6.06
C SER A 216 8.55 -11.02 5.39
N ALA A 217 7.86 -11.10 4.24
CA ALA A 217 7.74 -12.35 3.48
C ALA A 217 9.13 -12.86 3.02
N VAL A 218 9.99 -11.97 2.53
CA VAL A 218 11.37 -12.31 2.15
C VAL A 218 12.16 -12.83 3.34
N LYS A 219 12.11 -12.15 4.49
CA LYS A 219 12.83 -12.58 5.71
C LYS A 219 12.34 -13.93 6.23
N VAL A 220 11.03 -14.20 6.19
CA VAL A 220 10.48 -15.53 6.54
C VAL A 220 10.98 -16.59 5.55
N GLY A 221 10.95 -16.31 4.24
CA GLY A 221 11.45 -17.22 3.23
C GLY A 221 12.93 -17.58 3.44
N ILE A 222 13.79 -16.58 3.65
CA ILE A 222 15.22 -16.77 3.94
C ILE A 222 15.42 -17.59 5.23
N LYS A 223 14.68 -17.27 6.30
CA LYS A 223 14.73 -18.02 7.57
C LYS A 223 14.41 -19.48 7.35
N ARG A 224 13.33 -19.80 6.62
CA ARG A 224 12.90 -21.18 6.33
C ARG A 224 13.85 -21.89 5.40
N ARG A 225 14.37 -21.20 4.37
CA ARG A 225 15.42 -21.71 3.46
C ARG A 225 16.63 -22.18 4.27
N ASN A 226 17.13 -21.34 5.17
CA ASN A 226 18.30 -21.65 5.99
C ASN A 226 18.05 -22.77 7.01
N ALA A 227 16.82 -22.98 7.43
CA ALA A 227 16.43 -24.05 8.36
C ALA A 227 16.14 -25.39 7.65
N ASN A 228 15.98 -25.40 6.33
CA ASN A 228 15.64 -26.58 5.56
C ASN A 228 16.89 -27.21 4.89
N PRO A 229 17.47 -28.28 5.45
CA PRO A 229 18.65 -28.94 4.86
C PRO A 229 18.37 -29.59 3.49
N ASN A 230 17.09 -29.78 3.15
CA ASN A 230 16.65 -30.38 1.89
C ASN A 230 16.03 -29.33 0.94
N HIS A 231 16.42 -28.07 1.09
CA HIS A 231 15.94 -26.98 0.23
C HIS A 231 16.23 -27.25 -1.24
N THR A 232 15.19 -27.16 -2.08
CA THR A 232 15.26 -27.42 -3.53
C THR A 232 15.12 -26.15 -4.37
N GLY A 233 14.53 -25.08 -3.80
CA GLY A 233 14.16 -23.86 -4.50
C GLY A 233 12.70 -23.80 -4.95
N GLU A 234 11.97 -24.92 -4.86
CA GLU A 234 10.57 -25.02 -5.32
C GLU A 234 9.54 -24.81 -4.17
N GLU A 235 10.03 -24.71 -2.94
CA GLU A 235 9.15 -24.54 -1.77
C GLU A 235 8.42 -23.20 -1.80
N GLU A 236 7.16 -23.17 -1.34
CA GLU A 236 6.26 -22.02 -1.39
C GLU A 236 6.83 -20.79 -0.64
N TYR A 237 7.63 -20.99 0.40
CA TYR A 237 8.28 -19.86 1.11
C TYR A 237 9.34 -19.09 0.28
N ASN A 238 9.70 -19.57 -0.91
CA ASN A 238 10.55 -18.85 -1.86
C ASN A 238 9.79 -17.80 -2.67
N TYR A 239 8.49 -17.71 -2.47
CA TYR A 239 7.60 -16.81 -3.21
C TYR A 239 6.67 -16.08 -2.26
N PHE A 240 6.20 -14.89 -2.68
CA PHE A 240 5.26 -14.13 -1.87
C PHE A 240 4.04 -13.66 -2.66
N LEU A 241 2.88 -13.72 -1.99
CA LEU A 241 1.59 -13.35 -2.54
C LEU A 241 1.58 -11.90 -3.01
N SER A 242 1.27 -11.67 -4.26
CA SER A 242 1.26 -10.36 -4.89
C SER A 242 0.07 -10.17 -5.81
N VAL A 243 -0.31 -8.91 -6.03
CA VAL A 243 -1.15 -8.50 -7.15
C VAL A 243 -0.33 -7.51 -7.98
N LEU A 244 -0.11 -7.86 -9.25
CA LEU A 244 0.73 -7.11 -10.17
C LEU A 244 -0.16 -6.34 -11.15
N PHE A 245 -0.08 -5.02 -11.14
CA PHE A 245 -0.88 -4.13 -11.99
C PHE A 245 -0.03 -3.46 -13.07
N PRO A 246 -0.58 -3.26 -14.28
CA PRO A 246 0.05 -2.37 -15.24
C PRO A 246 0.01 -0.93 -14.72
N HIS A 247 1.10 -0.21 -14.87
CA HIS A 247 1.29 1.13 -14.27
C HIS A 247 0.26 2.16 -14.72
N ASP A 248 -0.19 2.08 -15.97
CA ASP A 248 -1.15 3.01 -16.59
C ASP A 248 -2.59 2.88 -16.06
N GLN A 249 -2.87 1.83 -15.29
CA GLN A 249 -4.15 1.66 -14.59
C GLN A 249 -4.10 2.13 -13.13
N LEU A 250 -2.97 2.57 -12.63
CA LEU A 250 -2.81 2.93 -11.22
C LEU A 250 -3.21 4.38 -10.94
N LYS A 251 -3.71 4.64 -9.74
CA LYS A 251 -4.02 5.97 -9.24
C LYS A 251 -3.33 6.18 -7.90
N ILE A 252 -2.52 7.23 -7.87
CA ILE A 252 -1.90 7.71 -6.65
C ILE A 252 -2.67 8.97 -6.23
N LEU A 253 -3.13 9.01 -5.00
CA LEU A 253 -3.74 10.17 -4.38
C LEU A 253 -2.69 10.98 -3.61
N PRO A 254 -2.95 12.27 -3.33
CA PRO A 254 -2.06 13.06 -2.51
C PRO A 254 -1.84 12.42 -1.13
N TYR A 255 -0.64 12.56 -0.60
CA TYR A 255 -0.39 12.27 0.79
C TYR A 255 -0.12 13.61 1.49
N ASN A 256 -1.15 14.14 2.12
CA ASN A 256 -1.16 15.46 2.73
C ASN A 256 -0.46 15.47 4.09
N ARG A 257 -0.08 16.66 4.58
CA ARG A 257 0.60 16.85 5.86
C ARG A 257 -0.20 17.79 6.74
N VAL A 258 -0.15 17.52 8.06
CA VAL A 258 -0.63 18.46 9.09
C VAL A 258 0.45 18.65 10.14
N VAL A 259 0.61 19.86 10.64
CA VAL A 259 1.68 20.24 11.55
C VAL A 259 1.11 20.94 12.77
N ARG A 260 1.62 20.59 13.96
CA ARG A 260 1.06 20.98 15.25
C ARG A 260 1.32 22.43 15.62
N ASP A 261 2.44 23.01 15.22
CA ASP A 261 2.84 24.35 15.61
C ASP A 261 3.69 25.02 14.51
N LEU A 262 3.95 26.31 14.65
CA LEU A 262 4.74 27.13 13.75
C LEU A 262 6.20 27.30 14.22
N ASN A 263 6.74 26.39 15.04
CA ASN A 263 8.13 26.44 15.51
C ASN A 263 8.52 27.79 16.15
N GLY A 264 7.60 28.39 16.90
CA GLY A 264 7.83 29.67 17.56
C GLY A 264 7.55 30.92 16.71
N TYR A 265 7.24 30.77 15.43
CA TYR A 265 6.81 31.90 14.59
C TYR A 265 5.37 32.33 14.97
N THR A 266 5.08 33.63 14.79
CA THR A 266 3.69 34.11 14.63
C THR A 266 3.22 33.80 13.20
N ALA A 267 1.93 33.89 12.92
CA ALA A 267 1.42 33.70 11.57
C ALA A 267 2.07 34.68 10.56
N GLU A 268 2.24 35.96 10.96
CA GLU A 268 2.86 36.96 10.09
C GLU A 268 4.34 36.66 9.80
N THR A 269 5.12 36.33 10.84
CA THR A 269 6.54 36.02 10.65
C THR A 269 6.78 34.72 9.92
N TYR A 270 5.89 33.73 10.09
CA TYR A 270 5.88 32.51 9.31
C TYR A 270 5.61 32.77 7.83
N MET A 271 4.57 33.57 7.53
CA MET A 271 4.25 33.96 6.15
C MET A 271 5.40 34.70 5.46
N GLU A 272 6.16 35.53 6.17
CA GLU A 272 7.35 36.19 5.60
C GLU A 272 8.51 35.17 5.40
N ALA A 273 8.71 34.24 6.32
CA ALA A 273 9.78 33.23 6.20
C ALA A 273 9.61 32.35 4.96
N ILE A 274 8.39 31.87 4.70
CA ILE A 274 8.12 30.96 3.56
C ILE A 274 8.23 31.68 2.20
N LYS A 275 8.08 33.00 2.16
CA LYS A 275 8.23 33.79 0.91
C LYS A 275 9.65 33.77 0.35
N THR A 276 10.64 33.32 1.10
CA THR A 276 12.00 33.13 0.57
C THR A 276 11.99 32.15 -0.60
N ASP A 277 11.33 31.02 -0.42
CA ASP A 277 11.34 29.89 -1.35
C ASP A 277 10.03 29.70 -2.12
N PHE A 278 8.93 30.28 -1.63
CA PHE A 278 7.62 30.14 -2.25
C PHE A 278 6.99 31.49 -2.60
N GLU A 279 6.25 31.51 -3.71
CA GLU A 279 5.23 32.53 -3.97
C GLU A 279 3.98 32.14 -3.19
N VAL A 280 3.35 33.10 -2.52
CA VAL A 280 2.20 32.87 -1.64
C VAL A 280 1.03 33.73 -2.11
N GLU A 281 -0.07 33.08 -2.44
CA GLU A 281 -1.32 33.70 -2.88
C GLU A 281 -2.46 33.26 -1.96
N SER A 282 -3.27 34.20 -1.45
CA SER A 282 -4.48 33.88 -0.70
C SER A 282 -5.58 33.42 -1.66
N VAL A 283 -6.27 32.34 -1.34
CA VAL A 283 -7.39 31.80 -2.13
C VAL A 283 -8.65 31.73 -1.29
N ALA A 284 -9.81 31.89 -1.93
CA ALA A 284 -11.09 31.98 -1.23
C ALA A 284 -11.61 30.62 -0.76
N ASP A 285 -11.32 29.57 -1.49
CA ASP A 285 -11.84 28.21 -1.27
C ASP A 285 -10.69 27.25 -0.97
N ALA A 286 -11.03 26.05 -0.45
CA ALA A 286 -10.09 24.98 -0.24
C ALA A 286 -9.33 24.64 -1.53
N TYR A 287 -8.01 24.61 -1.46
CA TYR A 287 -7.15 24.45 -2.63
C TYR A 287 -6.48 23.10 -2.70
N GLN A 288 -6.77 22.35 -3.78
CA GLN A 288 -6.05 21.16 -4.17
C GLN A 288 -5.11 21.49 -5.32
N PRO A 289 -3.79 21.25 -5.20
CA PRO A 289 -2.85 21.49 -6.30
C PRO A 289 -3.22 20.72 -7.59
N GLU A 290 -3.09 21.38 -8.72
CA GLU A 290 -3.38 20.83 -10.06
C GLU A 290 -2.09 20.61 -10.89
N GLU A 291 -0.96 21.09 -10.40
CA GLU A 291 0.34 20.99 -11.08
C GLU A 291 1.48 20.81 -10.06
N LYS A 292 2.58 20.22 -10.54
CA LYS A 292 3.81 20.05 -9.75
C LYS A 292 4.35 21.38 -9.21
N ALA A 293 5.11 21.25 -8.11
CA ALA A 293 5.72 22.40 -7.42
C ALA A 293 4.71 23.42 -6.89
N THR A 294 3.44 22.99 -6.71
CA THR A 294 2.40 23.78 -6.05
C THR A 294 1.84 23.03 -4.84
N PHE A 295 1.45 23.80 -3.83
CA PHE A 295 0.94 23.26 -2.57
C PHE A 295 -0.25 24.11 -2.13
N GLY A 296 -1.25 23.48 -1.54
CA GLY A 296 -2.23 24.23 -0.75
C GLY A 296 -1.74 24.29 0.69
N MET A 297 -1.96 25.42 1.35
CA MET A 297 -1.67 25.61 2.76
C MET A 297 -2.89 26.17 3.47
N TYR A 298 -3.32 25.51 4.55
CA TYR A 298 -4.37 26.01 5.41
C TYR A 298 -3.79 26.46 6.75
N LEU A 299 -4.03 27.73 7.08
CA LEU A 299 -3.55 28.35 8.33
C LEU A 299 -4.60 29.36 8.83
N ASP A 300 -4.97 29.24 10.11
CA ASP A 300 -5.87 30.18 10.82
C ASP A 300 -7.19 30.45 10.07
N GLY A 301 -7.82 29.39 9.53
CA GLY A 301 -9.11 29.51 8.84
C GLY A 301 -9.02 30.01 7.40
N ALA A 302 -7.83 30.13 6.82
CA ALA A 302 -7.64 30.62 5.47
C ALA A 302 -6.76 29.67 4.62
N TRP A 303 -7.11 29.56 3.35
CA TRP A 303 -6.32 28.81 2.36
C TRP A 303 -5.39 29.71 1.59
N TYR A 304 -4.21 29.16 1.28
CA TYR A 304 -3.17 29.79 0.47
C TYR A 304 -2.67 28.81 -0.57
N LYS A 305 -2.43 29.31 -1.79
CA LYS A 305 -1.66 28.60 -2.81
C LYS A 305 -0.20 28.98 -2.66
N LEU A 306 0.65 27.97 -2.52
CA LEU A 306 2.10 28.11 -2.56
C LEU A 306 2.61 27.61 -3.90
N ARG A 307 3.51 28.35 -4.53
CA ARG A 307 4.26 27.90 -5.72
C ARG A 307 5.75 27.99 -5.41
N ALA A 308 6.44 26.86 -5.58
CA ALA A 308 7.89 26.82 -5.43
C ALA A 308 8.60 27.72 -6.45
N LYS A 309 9.55 28.50 -6.01
CA LYS A 309 10.33 29.36 -6.89
C LYS A 309 11.37 28.54 -7.66
N SER A 310 11.80 29.04 -8.83
CA SER A 310 12.66 28.30 -9.74
C SER A 310 14.00 27.86 -9.15
N HIS A 311 14.53 28.58 -8.17
CA HIS A 311 15.84 28.28 -7.57
C HIS A 311 15.82 27.05 -6.64
N ILE A 312 14.63 26.56 -6.22
CA ILE A 312 14.47 25.36 -5.40
C ILE A 312 13.96 24.15 -6.21
N LEU A 313 13.75 24.32 -7.51
CA LEU A 313 13.34 23.21 -8.37
C LEU A 313 14.56 22.34 -8.75
N SER A 314 14.38 21.04 -8.79
CA SER A 314 15.42 20.07 -9.15
C SER A 314 14.93 19.09 -10.20
N GLU A 315 15.83 18.68 -11.09
CA GLU A 315 15.60 17.57 -12.04
C GLU A 315 16.02 16.21 -11.45
N ASP A 316 16.62 16.20 -10.28
CA ASP A 316 16.94 14.95 -9.56
C ASP A 316 15.66 14.18 -9.22
N PRO A 317 15.60 12.86 -9.44
CA PRO A 317 14.37 12.08 -9.26
C PRO A 317 13.84 12.09 -7.83
N VAL A 318 14.66 12.36 -6.82
CA VAL A 318 14.22 12.45 -5.40
C VAL A 318 14.02 13.91 -5.00
N ASP A 319 15.02 14.76 -5.23
CA ASP A 319 15.00 16.16 -4.79
C ASP A 319 13.95 16.98 -5.56
N GLY A 320 13.58 16.54 -6.79
CA GLY A 320 12.52 17.14 -7.61
C GLY A 320 11.09 16.67 -7.26
N LEU A 321 10.91 15.79 -6.29
CA LEU A 321 9.57 15.41 -5.81
C LEU A 321 8.95 16.56 -4.99
N ASP A 322 7.67 16.80 -5.15
CA ASP A 322 6.96 17.83 -4.37
C ASP A 322 7.08 17.58 -2.86
N VAL A 323 7.10 16.32 -2.44
CA VAL A 323 7.31 15.95 -1.05
C VAL A 323 8.70 16.32 -0.54
N SER A 324 9.74 16.25 -1.39
CA SER A 324 11.10 16.67 -1.06
C SER A 324 11.21 18.19 -1.03
N ILE A 325 10.64 18.86 -2.02
CA ILE A 325 10.60 20.34 -2.08
C ILE A 325 9.96 20.91 -0.81
N LEU A 326 8.81 20.38 -0.39
CA LEU A 326 8.15 20.83 0.84
C LEU A 326 9.01 20.52 2.08
N GLN A 327 9.63 19.34 2.14
CA GLN A 327 10.47 18.92 3.26
C GLN A 327 11.69 19.81 3.40
N ASP A 328 12.44 20.01 2.32
CA ASP A 328 13.77 20.60 2.35
C ASP A 328 13.74 22.13 2.37
N HIS A 329 12.65 22.73 1.91
CA HIS A 329 12.52 24.20 1.78
C HIS A 329 11.48 24.83 2.71
N LEU A 330 10.69 23.99 3.43
CA LEU A 330 9.70 24.51 4.37
C LEU A 330 9.69 23.75 5.71
N LEU A 331 9.48 22.42 5.68
CA LEU A 331 9.29 21.67 6.91
C LEU A 331 10.57 21.65 7.77
N ALA A 332 11.74 21.38 7.18
CA ALA A 332 13.00 21.38 7.91
C ALA A 332 13.47 22.81 8.26
N PRO A 333 13.71 23.72 7.30
CA PRO A 333 14.34 24.99 7.62
C PRO A 333 13.45 25.99 8.37
N VAL A 334 12.12 25.95 8.15
CA VAL A 334 11.18 26.91 8.79
C VAL A 334 10.51 26.29 10.01
N LEU A 335 9.97 25.08 9.87
CA LEU A 335 9.23 24.42 10.96
C LEU A 335 10.12 23.52 11.83
N GLY A 336 11.41 23.34 11.50
CA GLY A 336 12.35 22.55 12.28
C GLY A 336 12.00 21.06 12.32
N ILE A 337 11.29 20.53 11.31
CA ILE A 337 10.92 19.12 11.19
C ILE A 337 11.97 18.42 10.30
N GLU A 338 13.08 18.02 10.90
CA GLU A 338 14.22 17.41 10.20
C GLU A 338 13.90 15.99 9.70
N ASP A 339 13.29 15.15 10.55
CA ASP A 339 12.89 13.79 10.18
C ASP A 339 11.40 13.56 10.45
N PRO A 340 10.57 13.62 9.41
CA PRO A 340 9.12 13.47 9.55
C PRO A 340 8.67 12.07 9.96
N ARG A 341 9.58 11.07 10.03
CA ARG A 341 9.28 9.72 10.54
C ARG A 341 9.21 9.67 12.06
N THR A 342 9.94 10.56 12.72
CA THR A 342 10.14 10.54 14.17
C THR A 342 9.61 11.79 14.88
N ASP A 343 9.45 12.91 14.17
CA ASP A 343 8.89 14.14 14.74
C ASP A 343 7.39 13.99 14.99
N LYS A 344 6.97 14.17 16.24
CA LYS A 344 5.57 14.05 16.67
C LYS A 344 4.73 15.30 16.37
N ARG A 345 5.33 16.34 15.81
CA ARG A 345 4.63 17.56 15.43
C ARG A 345 4.02 17.49 14.04
N ILE A 346 4.40 16.49 13.24
CA ILE A 346 3.82 16.24 11.91
C ILE A 346 3.00 14.96 11.91
N ASP A 347 1.89 14.97 11.16
CA ASP A 347 1.08 13.79 10.85
C ASP A 347 0.69 13.81 9.37
N PHE A 348 0.21 12.67 8.86
CA PHE A 348 -0.03 12.45 7.44
C PHE A 348 -1.47 12.04 7.18
N ILE A 349 -2.09 12.66 6.19
CA ILE A 349 -3.49 12.45 5.82
C ILE A 349 -3.57 11.97 4.37
N GLY A 350 -4.04 10.74 4.15
CA GLY A 350 -4.29 10.24 2.79
C GLY A 350 -5.36 11.08 2.09
N GLY A 351 -5.12 11.37 0.80
CA GLY A 351 -5.99 12.25 0.00
C GLY A 351 -7.44 11.77 -0.12
N ILE A 352 -7.70 10.48 0.13
CA ILE A 352 -9.05 9.91 0.17
C ILE A 352 -9.96 10.59 1.23
N ARG A 353 -9.38 11.18 2.27
CA ARG A 353 -10.12 11.87 3.33
C ARG A 353 -10.59 13.28 2.93
N GLY A 354 -10.11 13.80 1.81
CA GLY A 354 -10.47 15.14 1.29
C GLY A 354 -9.83 16.30 2.04
N LEU A 355 -10.07 17.52 1.54
CA LEU A 355 -9.50 18.75 2.11
C LEU A 355 -10.17 19.16 3.42
N SER A 356 -11.44 18.82 3.61
CA SER A 356 -12.17 19.10 4.86
C SER A 356 -11.55 18.43 6.09
N GLU A 357 -10.87 17.30 5.91
CA GLU A 357 -10.14 16.65 7.00
C GLU A 357 -8.88 17.46 7.38
N LEU A 358 -8.23 18.12 6.42
CA LEU A 358 -7.10 19.02 6.68
C LEU A 358 -7.54 20.21 7.52
N GLU A 359 -8.66 20.86 7.14
CA GLU A 359 -9.27 21.95 7.90
C GLU A 359 -9.61 21.49 9.32
N ARG A 360 -10.35 20.40 9.43
CA ARG A 360 -10.75 19.84 10.73
C ARG A 360 -9.56 19.60 11.66
N ARG A 361 -8.47 19.00 11.13
CA ARG A 361 -7.27 18.73 11.91
C ARG A 361 -6.55 20.00 12.31
N ALA A 362 -6.38 20.96 11.39
CA ALA A 362 -5.72 22.23 11.66
C ALA A 362 -6.47 23.09 12.68
N ASP A 363 -7.82 23.03 12.67
CA ASP A 363 -8.68 23.76 13.60
C ASP A 363 -8.84 23.08 14.97
N SER A 364 -8.39 21.80 15.12
CA SER A 364 -8.57 21.04 16.37
C SER A 364 -7.28 20.72 17.08
N ASP A 365 -6.49 19.82 16.57
CA ASP A 365 -5.29 19.25 17.23
C ASP A 365 -3.96 19.64 16.55
N MET A 366 -4.04 20.27 15.39
CA MET A 366 -2.92 20.79 14.61
C MET A 366 -3.05 22.31 14.43
N LYS A 367 -2.11 22.94 13.79
CA LYS A 367 -2.11 24.38 13.53
C LYS A 367 -2.08 24.71 12.04
N LEU A 368 -1.51 23.83 11.24
CA LEU A 368 -1.16 24.06 9.85
C LEU A 368 -1.41 22.78 9.05
N ALA A 369 -1.92 22.91 7.85
CA ALA A 369 -2.09 21.79 6.94
C ALA A 369 -1.57 22.10 5.54
N PHE A 370 -1.08 21.05 4.84
CA PHE A 370 -0.66 21.14 3.44
C PHE A 370 -1.38 20.12 2.59
N SER A 371 -2.06 20.57 1.54
CA SER A 371 -2.50 19.70 0.45
C SER A 371 -1.40 19.62 -0.60
N MET A 372 -1.14 18.39 -1.06
CA MET A 372 -0.04 18.06 -1.97
C MET A 372 -0.56 17.81 -3.38
N TYR A 373 0.29 18.04 -4.37
CA TYR A 373 0.12 17.41 -5.67
C TYR A 373 0.49 15.91 -5.55
N PRO A 374 -0.26 14.99 -6.13
CA PRO A 374 0.05 13.56 -6.02
C PRO A 374 1.32 13.20 -6.79
N THR A 375 2.19 12.42 -6.18
CA THR A 375 3.33 11.81 -6.87
C THR A 375 2.83 10.91 -8.00
N SER A 376 3.43 11.01 -9.18
CA SER A 376 3.08 10.18 -10.33
C SER A 376 3.72 8.78 -10.26
N ILE A 377 3.20 7.84 -11.03
CA ILE A 377 3.80 6.50 -11.13
C ILE A 377 5.16 6.55 -11.85
N GLU A 378 5.33 7.48 -12.77
CA GLU A 378 6.59 7.72 -13.49
C GLU A 378 7.67 8.23 -12.54
N GLU A 379 7.34 9.13 -11.62
CA GLU A 379 8.26 9.59 -10.57
C GLU A 379 8.66 8.45 -9.64
N LEU A 380 7.71 7.61 -9.22
CA LEU A 380 8.03 6.42 -8.42
C LEU A 380 9.03 5.52 -9.17
N PHE A 381 8.77 5.25 -10.45
CA PHE A 381 9.67 4.43 -11.26
C PHE A 381 11.04 5.08 -11.42
N ALA A 382 11.11 6.38 -11.67
CA ALA A 382 12.37 7.10 -11.82
C ALA A 382 13.23 7.02 -10.54
N VAL A 383 12.62 7.18 -9.36
CA VAL A 383 13.32 7.03 -8.08
C VAL A 383 13.83 5.60 -7.88
N ALA A 384 12.98 4.61 -8.12
CA ALA A 384 13.34 3.20 -7.97
C ALA A 384 14.41 2.77 -8.97
N ASP A 385 14.31 3.16 -10.24
CA ASP A 385 15.31 2.88 -11.29
C ASP A 385 16.67 3.51 -10.97
N ALA A 386 16.68 4.68 -10.32
CA ALA A 386 17.89 5.30 -9.78
C ALA A 386 18.44 4.58 -8.53
N LYS A 387 17.77 3.52 -8.05
CA LYS A 387 18.08 2.79 -6.79
C LYS A 387 18.10 3.73 -5.57
N ARG A 388 17.27 4.74 -5.59
CA ARG A 388 17.08 5.69 -4.50
C ARG A 388 15.75 5.43 -3.79
N LEU A 389 15.53 6.15 -2.70
CA LEU A 389 14.32 6.04 -1.89
C LEU A 389 13.61 7.38 -1.84
N MET A 390 12.30 7.33 -1.84
CA MET A 390 11.45 8.49 -1.60
C MET A 390 11.47 8.91 -0.13
N PRO A 391 11.20 10.17 0.18
CA PRO A 391 10.80 10.57 1.52
C PRO A 391 9.61 9.73 2.02
N PRO A 392 9.44 9.57 3.34
CA PRO A 392 8.33 8.80 3.87
C PRO A 392 6.99 9.39 3.48
N LYS A 393 5.99 8.52 3.25
CA LYS A 393 4.63 8.96 2.95
C LYS A 393 4.53 9.82 1.68
N SER A 394 5.20 9.37 0.61
CA SER A 394 5.18 10.03 -0.71
C SER A 394 4.04 9.57 -1.60
N THR A 395 3.56 8.35 -1.43
CA THR A 395 2.54 7.74 -2.29
C THR A 395 1.36 7.18 -1.48
N TRP A 396 0.14 7.35 -2.01
CA TRP A 396 -1.08 6.78 -1.47
C TRP A 396 -1.88 6.15 -2.59
N PHE A 397 -1.73 4.83 -2.78
CA PHE A 397 -2.46 4.10 -3.82
C PHE A 397 -3.91 3.82 -3.41
N GLU A 398 -4.84 4.11 -4.33
CA GLU A 398 -6.25 3.74 -4.22
C GLU A 398 -6.77 3.09 -5.52
N PRO A 399 -7.75 2.17 -5.39
CA PRO A 399 -8.28 1.58 -4.15
C PRO A 399 -7.30 0.60 -3.48
N LYS A 400 -7.44 0.43 -2.17
CA LYS A 400 -6.62 -0.52 -1.41
C LYS A 400 -7.01 -1.97 -1.72
N LEU A 401 -6.01 -2.85 -1.89
CA LEU A 401 -6.22 -4.29 -1.99
C LEU A 401 -6.90 -4.82 -0.73
N ARG A 402 -7.72 -5.86 -0.87
CA ARG A 402 -8.33 -6.53 0.29
C ARG A 402 -7.48 -7.71 0.74
N SER A 403 -7.31 -7.83 2.06
CA SER A 403 -6.85 -9.05 2.70
C SER A 403 -7.97 -10.11 2.72
N GLY A 404 -7.60 -11.36 2.73
CA GLY A 404 -8.51 -12.49 2.92
C GLY A 404 -9.21 -13.01 1.65
N ILE A 405 -9.05 -12.37 0.49
CA ILE A 405 -9.58 -12.92 -0.79
C ILE A 405 -8.69 -14.06 -1.28
N PHE A 406 -7.40 -13.94 -1.08
CA PHE A 406 -6.39 -14.94 -1.45
C PHE A 406 -5.45 -15.17 -0.26
N ILE A 407 -5.21 -16.44 0.08
CA ILE A 407 -4.23 -16.85 1.08
C ILE A 407 -3.21 -17.77 0.40
N HIS A 408 -1.94 -17.47 0.59
CA HIS A 408 -0.85 -18.33 0.16
C HIS A 408 -0.24 -19.03 1.38
N LYS A 409 -0.39 -20.34 1.49
CA LYS A 409 0.21 -21.18 2.55
C LYS A 409 1.68 -21.47 2.20
N LEU A 410 2.54 -21.55 3.24
CA LEU A 410 3.99 -21.71 3.08
C LEU A 410 4.47 -23.11 3.45
#